data_85eef5a5c492cb9db5c715300a076406
#
_entry.id   85eef5a5c492cb9db5c715300a076406
#
_cell.length_a   1.000
_cell.length_b   1.000
_cell.length_c   1.000
_cell.angle_alpha   90.00
_cell.angle_beta   90.00
_cell.angle_gamma   90.00
#
_symmetry.space_group_name_H-M   'P 1'
#
loop_
_entity.id
_entity.type
_entity.pdbx_description
1 polymer ?
#
loop_
_entity_poly.entity_id
_entity_poly.type
_entity_poly.pdbx_seq_one_letter_code
_entity_poly.pdbx_strand_id
1 'polypeptide(L)'
;MKCRWQEGNRITLLENGDQYYPALFAAIGRASQRVILESFIWFEDEVGRRLHAVLLEAARRGIQVEVLLDGYGSPDLSDEFVGELTAAGVIFRYYDPRPKLMGMRTNLFRRMHRKIVVIDDTTAFVGGINYSAEHMSDYGPEAKQDYAVQVEGPVVLDILQFELENLP
;
A
#
# COMPACT_ATOMS: atom_id res chain seq x y z
N MET A 1 17.93 -10.77 6.25
CA MET A 1 18.31 -9.34 6.14
C MET A 1 19.39 -9.01 7.16
N LYS A 2 20.49 -8.39 6.75
CA LYS A 2 21.51 -7.86 7.70
C LYS A 2 21.23 -6.36 7.83
N CYS A 3 20.90 -5.92 9.05
CA CYS A 3 20.74 -4.49 9.33
C CYS A 3 22.08 -3.77 9.17
N ARG A 4 22.08 -2.67 8.43
CA ARG A 4 23.24 -1.79 8.23
C ARG A 4 22.84 -0.36 8.58
N TRP A 5 23.69 0.34 9.30
CA TRP A 5 23.53 1.77 9.48
C TRP A 5 23.92 2.49 8.19
N GLN A 6 23.06 3.40 7.74
CA GLN A 6 23.26 4.19 6.52
C GLN A 6 23.03 5.66 6.83
N GLU A 7 23.92 6.51 6.36
CA GLU A 7 23.77 7.97 6.43
C GLU A 7 23.08 8.50 5.17
N GLY A 8 22.61 9.75 5.23
CA GLY A 8 21.98 10.41 4.08
C GLY A 8 20.49 10.11 3.88
N ASN A 9 19.84 9.50 4.88
CA ASN A 9 18.39 9.30 4.86
C ASN A 9 17.66 10.49 5.45
N ARG A 10 16.49 10.81 4.88
CA ARG A 10 15.52 11.76 5.43
C ARG A 10 14.25 11.00 5.81
N ILE A 11 13.77 11.24 7.02
CA ILE A 11 12.55 10.63 7.55
C ILE A 11 11.60 11.73 7.95
N THR A 12 10.37 11.69 7.41
CA THR A 12 9.29 12.61 7.76
C THR A 12 8.18 11.81 8.42
N LEU A 13 7.82 12.18 9.66
CA LEU A 13 6.68 11.59 10.35
C LEU A 13 5.38 12.13 9.76
N LEU A 14 4.44 11.25 9.53
CA LEU A 14 3.10 11.55 9.00
C LEU A 14 2.06 11.03 10.00
N GLU A 15 1.26 11.94 10.52
CA GLU A 15 0.21 11.64 11.49
C GLU A 15 -1.13 11.48 10.78
N ASN A 16 -1.78 10.37 11.04
CA ASN A 16 -3.09 9.99 10.52
C ASN A 16 -3.18 10.03 8.98
N GLY A 17 -4.34 9.70 8.46
CA GLY A 17 -4.64 9.78 7.04
C GLY A 17 -4.52 11.19 6.47
N ASP A 18 -4.80 12.20 7.31
CA ASP A 18 -4.76 13.62 6.92
C ASP A 18 -3.40 14.07 6.38
N GLN A 19 -2.30 13.55 6.92
CA GLN A 19 -0.95 13.83 6.42
C GLN A 19 -0.45 12.74 5.47
N TYR A 20 -0.78 11.49 5.76
CA TYR A 20 -0.28 10.33 5.01
C TYR A 20 -0.81 10.29 3.57
N TYR A 21 -2.14 10.35 3.39
CA TYR A 21 -2.73 10.15 2.07
C TYR A 21 -2.34 11.25 1.07
N PRO A 22 -2.36 12.55 1.41
CA PRO A 22 -1.92 13.58 0.48
C PRO A 22 -0.45 13.42 0.08
N ALA A 23 0.43 13.08 1.03
CA ALA A 23 1.85 12.87 0.76
C ALA A 23 2.08 11.67 -0.18
N LEU A 24 1.43 10.53 0.12
CA LEU A 24 1.50 9.31 -0.68
C LEU A 24 0.93 9.51 -2.09
N PHE A 25 -0.28 10.07 -2.20
CA PHE A 25 -0.93 10.24 -3.50
C PHE A 25 -0.17 11.21 -4.39
N ALA A 26 0.39 12.27 -3.81
CA ALA A 26 1.27 13.18 -4.54
C ALA A 26 2.56 12.48 -5.01
N ALA A 27 3.14 11.60 -4.20
CA ALA A 27 4.33 10.84 -4.58
C ALA A 27 4.02 9.85 -5.71
N ILE A 28 2.91 9.11 -5.65
CA ILE A 28 2.45 8.22 -6.73
C ILE A 28 2.18 9.03 -8.01
N GLY A 29 1.56 10.20 -7.89
CA GLY A 29 1.28 11.09 -9.02
C GLY A 29 2.55 11.57 -9.75
N ARG A 30 3.69 11.63 -9.05
CA ARG A 30 5.01 12.00 -9.62
C ARG A 30 5.88 10.81 -9.99
N ALA A 31 5.43 9.58 -9.75
CA ALA A 31 6.20 8.38 -10.09
C ALA A 31 6.59 8.37 -11.58
N SER A 32 7.82 7.96 -11.86
CA SER A 32 8.43 7.92 -13.19
C SER A 32 8.77 6.51 -13.68
N GLN A 33 8.89 5.54 -12.78
CA GLN A 33 9.30 4.17 -13.12
C GLN A 33 8.38 3.13 -12.52
N ARG A 34 8.25 3.08 -11.19
CA ARG A 34 7.49 2.03 -10.50
C ARG A 34 6.83 2.50 -9.22
N VAL A 35 5.77 1.78 -8.86
CA VAL A 35 5.11 1.82 -7.56
C VAL A 35 4.88 0.39 -7.09
N ILE A 36 5.42 0.02 -5.93
CA ILE A 36 5.14 -1.25 -5.25
C ILE A 36 4.39 -0.91 -3.97
N LEU A 37 3.22 -1.50 -3.77
CA LEU A 37 2.35 -1.23 -2.65
C LEU A 37 1.97 -2.54 -1.96
N GLU A 38 2.32 -2.67 -0.68
CA GLU A 38 1.82 -3.71 0.21
C GLU A 38 0.89 -3.11 1.27
N SER A 39 -0.26 -3.72 1.50
CA SER A 39 -1.19 -3.31 2.56
C SER A 39 -1.98 -4.48 3.13
N PHE A 40 -2.40 -4.30 4.40
CA PHE A 40 -3.29 -5.26 5.05
C PHE A 40 -4.75 -4.98 4.70
N ILE A 41 -5.19 -3.72 4.79
CA ILE A 41 -6.57 -3.31 4.52
C ILE A 41 -6.62 -2.24 3.43
N TRP A 42 -7.49 -2.48 2.46
CA TRP A 42 -7.93 -1.48 1.48
C TRP A 42 -9.45 -1.62 1.32
N PHE A 43 -10.19 -0.57 1.67
CA PHE A 43 -11.65 -0.50 1.48
C PHE A 43 -12.03 0.34 0.26
N GLU A 44 -13.19 0.06 -0.33
CA GLU A 44 -13.75 0.87 -1.43
C GLU A 44 -14.50 2.13 -0.92
N ASP A 45 -14.00 2.72 0.16
CA ASP A 45 -14.48 4.00 0.67
C ASP A 45 -13.86 5.18 -0.11
N GLU A 46 -14.10 6.39 0.35
CA GLU A 46 -13.58 7.60 -0.31
C GLU A 46 -12.05 7.62 -0.40
N VAL A 47 -11.34 7.17 0.65
CA VAL A 47 -9.87 7.09 0.67
C VAL A 47 -9.38 6.04 -0.30
N GLY A 48 -9.97 4.84 -0.25
CA GLY A 48 -9.58 3.74 -1.13
C GLY A 48 -9.86 4.02 -2.60
N ARG A 49 -10.92 4.74 -2.92
CA ARG A 49 -11.21 5.19 -4.29
C ARG A 49 -10.23 6.24 -4.79
N ARG A 50 -9.74 7.12 -3.91
CA ARG A 50 -8.69 8.08 -4.26
C ARG A 50 -7.37 7.36 -4.54
N LEU A 51 -7.00 6.35 -3.73
CA LEU A 51 -5.83 5.52 -3.99
C LEU A 51 -5.97 4.79 -5.34
N HIS A 52 -7.13 4.17 -5.59
CA HIS A 52 -7.43 3.51 -6.87
C HIS A 52 -7.19 4.45 -8.06
N ALA A 53 -7.73 5.66 -7.99
CA ALA A 53 -7.61 6.65 -9.06
C ALA A 53 -6.15 7.03 -9.35
N VAL A 54 -5.32 7.25 -8.32
CA VAL A 54 -3.91 7.64 -8.54
C VAL A 54 -3.05 6.47 -9.04
N LEU A 55 -3.34 5.22 -8.62
CA LEU A 55 -2.67 4.04 -9.16
C LEU A 55 -3.07 3.76 -10.61
N LEU A 56 -4.36 3.89 -10.92
CA LEU A 56 -4.89 3.76 -12.27
C LEU A 56 -4.24 4.77 -13.23
N GLU A 57 -4.12 6.02 -12.79
CA GLU A 57 -3.47 7.08 -13.57
C GLU A 57 -1.97 6.80 -13.76
N ALA A 58 -1.28 6.34 -12.71
CA ALA A 58 0.13 5.94 -12.83
C ALA A 58 0.31 4.81 -13.86
N ALA A 59 -0.52 3.76 -13.80
CA ALA A 59 -0.48 2.66 -14.75
C ALA A 59 -0.75 3.13 -16.19
N ARG A 60 -1.74 4.02 -16.40
CA ARG A 60 -2.03 4.61 -17.72
C ARG A 60 -0.89 5.45 -18.29
N ARG A 61 -0.05 6.03 -17.43
CA ARG A 61 1.20 6.71 -17.85
C ARG A 61 2.34 5.73 -18.19
N GLY A 62 2.12 4.42 -18.05
CA GLY A 62 3.13 3.39 -18.30
C GLY A 62 4.06 3.10 -17.13
N ILE A 63 3.71 3.56 -15.91
CA ILE A 63 4.43 3.24 -14.69
C ILE A 63 4.14 1.78 -14.31
N GLN A 64 5.17 1.04 -13.95
CA GLN A 64 5.00 -0.32 -13.40
C GLN A 64 4.37 -0.23 -12.01
N VAL A 65 3.14 -0.71 -11.88
CA VAL A 65 2.41 -0.70 -10.61
C VAL A 65 2.17 -2.13 -10.16
N GLU A 66 2.63 -2.44 -8.95
CA GLU A 66 2.38 -3.73 -8.29
C GLU A 66 1.68 -3.51 -6.95
N VAL A 67 0.61 -4.26 -6.72
CA VAL A 67 -0.19 -4.23 -5.50
C VAL A 67 -0.24 -5.62 -4.90
N LEU A 68 0.13 -5.73 -3.63
CA LEU A 68 -0.01 -6.94 -2.84
C LEU A 68 -0.88 -6.65 -1.61
N LEU A 69 -2.03 -7.27 -1.53
CA LEU A 69 -2.94 -7.15 -0.39
C LEU A 69 -3.02 -8.45 0.40
N ASP A 70 -3.27 -8.33 1.70
CA ASP A 70 -3.61 -9.48 2.51
C ASP A 70 -5.01 -9.99 2.15
N GLY A 71 -5.12 -11.26 1.82
CA GLY A 71 -6.39 -11.88 1.44
C GLY A 71 -7.43 -11.97 2.58
N TYR A 72 -7.03 -11.64 3.82
CA TYR A 72 -7.94 -11.56 4.96
C TYR A 72 -8.40 -10.13 5.23
N GLY A 73 -7.48 -9.18 5.21
CA GLY A 73 -7.75 -7.79 5.58
C GLY A 73 -8.54 -7.03 4.51
N SER A 74 -8.39 -7.42 3.24
CA SER A 74 -9.06 -6.77 2.09
C SER A 74 -9.93 -7.76 1.30
N PRO A 75 -10.92 -8.40 1.94
CA PRO A 75 -11.69 -9.46 1.30
C PRO A 75 -12.78 -8.97 0.35
N ASP A 76 -13.18 -7.70 0.45
CA ASP A 76 -14.44 -7.20 -0.06
C ASP A 76 -14.26 -6.17 -1.20
N LEU A 77 -13.07 -6.15 -1.84
CA LEU A 77 -12.91 -5.38 -3.06
C LEU A 77 -13.74 -6.01 -4.17
N SER A 78 -14.53 -5.19 -4.87
CA SER A 78 -15.35 -5.64 -5.98
C SER A 78 -14.50 -6.07 -7.18
N ASP A 79 -15.01 -7.02 -7.97
CA ASP A 79 -14.37 -7.47 -9.21
C ASP A 79 -14.20 -6.30 -10.20
N GLU A 80 -15.11 -5.33 -10.20
CA GLU A 80 -15.03 -4.12 -11.02
C GLU A 80 -13.84 -3.26 -10.60
N PHE A 81 -13.68 -3.01 -9.30
CA PHE A 81 -12.60 -2.20 -8.75
C PHE A 81 -11.22 -2.77 -9.05
N VAL A 82 -11.04 -4.07 -8.84
CA VAL A 82 -9.78 -4.77 -9.17
C VAL A 82 -9.60 -4.91 -10.68
N GLY A 83 -10.71 -5.14 -11.41
CA GLY A 83 -10.72 -5.30 -12.86
C GLY A 83 -10.24 -4.05 -13.61
N GLU A 84 -10.61 -2.85 -13.15
CA GLU A 84 -10.14 -1.59 -13.75
C GLU A 84 -8.61 -1.43 -13.62
N LEU A 85 -8.05 -1.75 -12.45
CA LEU A 85 -6.61 -1.68 -12.22
C LEU A 85 -5.86 -2.70 -13.08
N THR A 86 -6.32 -3.95 -13.10
CA THR A 86 -5.66 -5.02 -13.88
C THR A 86 -5.78 -4.79 -15.38
N ALA A 87 -6.91 -4.26 -15.86
CA ALA A 87 -7.07 -3.87 -17.27
C ALA A 87 -6.11 -2.73 -17.69
N ALA A 88 -5.71 -1.86 -16.76
CA ALA A 88 -4.72 -0.83 -16.99
C ALA A 88 -3.27 -1.33 -16.87
N GLY A 89 -3.05 -2.61 -16.56
CA GLY A 89 -1.73 -3.22 -16.45
C GLY A 89 -1.15 -3.28 -15.03
N VAL A 90 -1.95 -2.96 -14.00
CA VAL A 90 -1.52 -3.14 -12.61
C VAL A 90 -1.39 -4.62 -12.30
N ILE A 91 -0.24 -5.03 -11.76
CA ILE A 91 -0.03 -6.38 -11.25
C ILE A 91 -0.65 -6.46 -9.86
N PHE A 92 -1.82 -7.06 -9.77
CA PHE A 92 -2.58 -7.14 -8.54
C PHE A 92 -2.54 -8.57 -7.97
N ARG A 93 -2.10 -8.73 -6.72
CA ARG A 93 -1.96 -10.03 -6.05
C ARG A 93 -2.53 -10.00 -4.64
N TYR A 94 -3.00 -11.15 -4.19
CA TYR A 94 -3.35 -11.38 -2.79
C TYR A 94 -2.33 -12.31 -2.14
N TYR A 95 -1.85 -11.91 -0.97
CA TYR A 95 -1.09 -12.78 -0.09
C TYR A 95 -2.03 -13.80 0.54
N ASP A 96 -1.67 -15.09 0.42
CA ASP A 96 -2.48 -16.22 0.90
C ASP A 96 -3.94 -16.15 0.37
N PRO A 97 -4.14 -16.14 -0.99
CA PRO A 97 -5.46 -16.13 -1.58
C PRO A 97 -6.18 -17.39 -1.17
N ARG A 98 -7.35 -17.26 -0.56
CA ARG A 98 -8.03 -18.36 0.12
C ARG A 98 -8.97 -19.13 -0.77
N PRO A 99 -8.87 -20.49 -0.76
CA PRO A 99 -9.98 -21.30 -1.18
C PRO A 99 -11.11 -21.16 -0.16
N LYS A 100 -12.27 -20.71 -0.61
CA LYS A 100 -13.51 -20.76 0.17
C LYS A 100 -14.01 -22.21 0.15
N LEU A 101 -13.75 -22.99 1.19
CA LEU A 101 -14.41 -24.28 1.38
C LEU A 101 -15.74 -24.02 2.12
N MET A 102 -16.87 -24.20 1.44
CA MET A 102 -18.24 -24.00 1.95
C MET A 102 -18.47 -22.58 2.55
N GLY A 103 -17.85 -21.54 2.00
CA GLY A 103 -17.97 -20.17 2.49
C GLY A 103 -17.16 -19.85 3.76
N MET A 104 -16.48 -20.82 4.35
CA MET A 104 -15.64 -20.64 5.53
C MET A 104 -14.15 -20.56 5.14
N ARG A 105 -13.45 -19.65 5.78
CA ARG A 105 -12.02 -19.42 5.56
C ARG A 105 -11.20 -20.44 6.34
N THR A 106 -10.30 -21.15 5.67
CA THR A 106 -9.58 -22.28 6.25
C THR A 106 -8.27 -21.92 6.96
N ASN A 107 -7.71 -20.72 6.74
CA ASN A 107 -6.46 -20.32 7.37
C ASN A 107 -6.57 -18.97 8.10
N LEU A 108 -6.62 -19.02 9.45
CA LEU A 108 -6.79 -17.86 10.33
C LEU A 108 -5.44 -17.25 10.79
N PHE A 109 -4.31 -17.90 10.53
CA PHE A 109 -3.04 -17.61 11.21
C PHE A 109 -1.98 -16.92 10.36
N ARG A 110 -2.05 -17.00 9.04
CA ARG A 110 -1.12 -16.30 8.16
C ARG A 110 -1.71 -14.96 7.71
N ARG A 111 -1.11 -13.87 8.14
CA ARG A 111 -1.50 -12.51 7.77
C ARG A 111 -0.28 -11.71 7.37
N MET A 112 -0.38 -11.00 6.27
CA MET A 112 0.58 -9.98 5.90
C MET A 112 0.10 -8.65 6.49
N HIS A 113 0.70 -8.22 7.59
CA HIS A 113 0.28 -6.99 8.29
C HIS A 113 1.18 -5.79 7.97
N ARG A 114 2.00 -5.90 6.93
CA ARG A 114 2.86 -4.81 6.46
C ARG A 114 2.04 -3.76 5.72
N LYS A 115 2.46 -2.51 5.83
CA LYS A 115 1.96 -1.40 5.03
C LYS A 115 3.17 -0.62 4.57
N ILE A 116 3.60 -0.93 3.35
CA ILE A 116 4.83 -0.41 2.76
C ILE A 116 4.50 0.01 1.33
N VAL A 117 4.98 1.18 0.95
CA VAL A 117 4.95 1.62 -0.45
C VAL A 117 6.35 2.07 -0.85
N VAL A 118 6.84 1.58 -1.98
CA VAL A 118 8.10 2.03 -2.57
C VAL A 118 7.82 2.66 -3.92
N ILE A 119 8.36 3.85 -4.14
CA ILE A 119 8.17 4.65 -5.35
C ILE A 119 9.54 5.01 -5.92
N ASP A 120 9.78 4.63 -7.18
CA ASP A 120 10.96 4.97 -7.98
C ASP A 120 12.31 4.69 -7.29
N ASP A 121 12.37 3.69 -6.40
CA ASP A 121 13.57 3.29 -5.67
C ASP A 121 14.18 4.42 -4.79
N THR A 122 13.49 5.55 -4.65
CA THR A 122 13.98 6.77 -4.00
C THR A 122 13.13 7.21 -2.81
N THR A 123 11.88 6.80 -2.78
CA THR A 123 10.93 7.16 -1.72
C THR A 123 10.21 5.93 -1.23
N ALA A 124 10.11 5.76 0.09
CA ALA A 124 9.29 4.73 0.70
C ALA A 124 8.35 5.32 1.75
N PHE A 125 7.22 4.68 1.94
CA PHE A 125 6.29 4.95 3.03
C PHE A 125 6.14 3.66 3.84
N VAL A 126 6.28 3.76 5.16
CA VAL A 126 6.19 2.61 6.07
C VAL A 126 5.40 3.04 7.31
N GLY A 127 4.41 2.24 7.72
CA GLY A 127 3.66 2.58 8.93
C GLY A 127 2.51 1.65 9.28
N GLY A 128 1.61 2.16 10.13
CA GLY A 128 0.43 1.45 10.61
C GLY A 128 -0.84 1.75 9.79
N ILE A 129 -0.86 2.83 9.01
CA ILE A 129 -2.06 3.37 8.36
C ILE A 129 -2.49 2.47 7.19
N ASN A 130 -3.73 1.99 7.25
CA ASN A 130 -4.39 1.27 6.16
C ASN A 130 -5.09 2.24 5.19
N TYR A 131 -5.65 1.73 4.11
CA TYR A 131 -6.42 2.54 3.16
C TYR A 131 -7.90 2.49 3.50
N SER A 132 -8.30 3.37 4.41
CA SER A 132 -9.66 3.47 4.95
C SER A 132 -9.90 4.88 5.47
N ALA A 133 -11.12 5.38 5.31
CA ALA A 133 -11.56 6.66 5.85
C ALA A 133 -11.48 6.74 7.38
N GLU A 134 -11.45 5.61 8.08
CA GLU A 134 -11.30 5.53 9.55
C GLU A 134 -10.01 6.21 10.08
N HIS A 135 -9.00 6.40 9.23
CA HIS A 135 -7.76 7.09 9.58
C HIS A 135 -7.80 8.61 9.34
N MET A 136 -8.93 9.14 8.86
CA MET A 136 -9.15 10.59 8.71
C MET A 136 -9.67 11.18 10.01
N SER A 137 -9.20 12.37 10.38
CA SER A 137 -9.59 13.03 11.63
C SER A 137 -11.06 13.45 11.66
N ASP A 138 -11.69 13.64 10.50
CA ASP A 138 -13.10 13.99 10.33
C ASP A 138 -14.04 12.78 10.27
N TYR A 139 -13.53 11.56 10.40
CA TYR A 139 -14.34 10.34 10.40
C TYR A 139 -15.34 10.28 11.59
N GLY A 140 -15.04 11.00 12.66
CA GLY A 140 -15.88 11.09 13.85
C GLY A 140 -15.23 10.44 15.08
N PRO A 141 -16.03 10.08 16.11
CA PRO A 141 -15.49 9.59 17.39
C PRO A 141 -14.72 8.27 17.29
N GLU A 142 -14.93 7.51 16.22
CA GLU A 142 -14.21 6.25 15.94
C GLU A 142 -12.97 6.43 15.08
N ALA A 143 -12.56 7.69 14.79
CA ALA A 143 -11.34 7.97 14.03
C ALA A 143 -10.11 7.36 14.70
N LYS A 144 -9.28 6.69 13.90
CA LYS A 144 -8.08 6.00 14.38
C LYS A 144 -6.89 6.94 14.39
N GLN A 145 -6.20 6.99 15.54
CA GLN A 145 -4.89 7.63 15.64
C GLN A 145 -3.82 6.63 15.21
N ASP A 146 -3.05 6.97 14.19
CA ASP A 146 -1.96 6.12 13.68
C ASP A 146 -0.89 6.94 12.98
N TYR A 147 0.25 6.34 12.69
CA TYR A 147 1.41 7.01 12.13
C TYR A 147 2.02 6.23 10.98
N ALA A 148 2.62 6.96 10.06
CA ALA A 148 3.51 6.45 9.03
C ALA A 148 4.75 7.34 8.92
N VAL A 149 5.78 6.86 8.24
CA VAL A 149 6.95 7.66 7.88
C VAL A 149 7.13 7.64 6.37
N GLN A 150 7.45 8.81 5.83
CA GLN A 150 8.05 8.91 4.50
C GLN A 150 9.56 8.87 4.65
N VAL A 151 10.20 8.01 3.89
CA VAL A 151 11.65 7.78 3.91
C VAL A 151 12.21 8.08 2.54
N GLU A 152 13.29 8.86 2.49
CA GLU A 152 14.03 9.19 1.28
C GLU A 152 15.52 8.96 1.54
N GLY A 153 16.24 8.42 0.58
CA GLY A 153 17.68 8.17 0.68
C GLY A 153 18.06 6.70 0.51
N PRO A 154 19.30 6.35 0.81
CA PRO A 154 19.87 5.03 0.48
C PRO A 154 19.15 3.83 1.07
N VAL A 155 18.50 3.97 2.24
CA VAL A 155 17.78 2.87 2.89
C VAL A 155 16.56 2.42 2.08
N VAL A 156 16.04 3.24 1.17
CA VAL A 156 14.91 2.86 0.31
C VAL A 156 15.23 1.64 -0.54
N LEU A 157 16.49 1.49 -0.97
CA LEU A 157 16.93 0.31 -1.73
C LEU A 157 16.89 -0.97 -0.88
N ASP A 158 17.19 -0.89 0.41
CA ASP A 158 17.09 -2.04 1.31
C ASP A 158 15.61 -2.41 1.55
N ILE A 159 14.72 -1.41 1.64
CA ILE A 159 13.26 -1.62 1.73
C ILE A 159 12.74 -2.26 0.44
N LEU A 160 13.16 -1.75 -0.72
CA LEU A 160 12.79 -2.31 -2.01
C LEU A 160 13.24 -3.77 -2.15
N GLN A 161 14.49 -4.07 -1.79
CA GLN A 161 14.99 -5.44 -1.83
C GLN A 161 14.15 -6.37 -0.94
N PHE A 162 13.79 -5.90 0.25
CA PHE A 162 12.90 -6.64 1.15
C PHE A 162 11.55 -6.92 0.52
N GLU A 163 10.93 -5.92 -0.14
CA GLU A 163 9.66 -6.09 -0.84
C GLU A 163 9.79 -7.14 -1.95
N LEU A 164 10.79 -7.01 -2.83
CA LEU A 164 10.99 -7.91 -3.96
C LEU A 164 11.26 -9.37 -3.53
N GLU A 165 11.95 -9.59 -2.40
CA GLU A 165 12.19 -10.92 -1.84
C GLU A 165 10.91 -11.57 -1.26
N ASN A 166 9.89 -10.77 -0.96
CA ASN A 166 8.65 -11.21 -0.32
C ASN A 166 7.41 -11.17 -1.25
N LEU A 167 7.58 -10.67 -2.47
CA LEU A 167 6.53 -10.80 -3.50
C LEU A 167 6.39 -12.27 -3.90
N PRO A 168 5.15 -12.81 -3.98
CA PRO A 168 4.88 -14.20 -4.36
C PRO A 168 5.14 -14.47 -5.85
#